data_2c93a3f1b17e11a7da0f46c975dd0cb5
#
_entry.id   2c93a3f1b17e11a7da0f46c975dd0cb5
#
_cell.length_a   1.000
_cell.length_b   1.000
_cell.length_c   1.000
_cell.angle_alpha   90.00
_cell.angle_beta   90.00
_cell.angle_gamma   90.00
#
_symmetry.space_group_name_H-M   'P 1'
#
loop_
_entity.id
_entity.type
_entity.pdbx_description
1 polymer ?
#
loop_
_entity_poly.entity_id
_entity_poly.type
_entity_poly.pdbx_seq_one_letter_code
_entity_poly.pdbx_strand_id
1 'polypeptide(L)'
;MKKFFALVTALLFMMLSTAQAEIYPHCMPLEEMSVGGVGYGTSLGYVKKIYGEPVDKKIFTGDGVRVVTWIYSEYFSVTARTSAEDTTPEDNLQVVGYSLKTNALSTPAGLTVGMSYHKVVMLWGRGELVEDDGRRGYFYVPASSQLPVTLTFYVDANAKITEMQLGTDF
;
A
#
# COMPACT_ATOMS: atom_id res chain seq x y z
N MET A 1 41.45 26.14 34.53
CA MET A 1 40.66 26.55 33.37
C MET A 1 40.74 25.56 32.18
N LYS A 2 41.90 25.02 31.81
CA LYS A 2 42.04 24.09 30.67
C LYS A 2 41.28 22.74 30.84
N LYS A 3 41.12 22.22 32.07
CA LYS A 3 40.41 20.95 32.33
C LYS A 3 38.88 21.08 32.28
N PHE A 4 38.35 22.28 32.54
CA PHE A 4 36.90 22.54 32.46
C PHE A 4 36.41 22.64 31.01
N PHE A 5 37.21 23.16 30.11
CA PHE A 5 36.90 23.27 28.70
C PHE A 5 36.82 21.87 27.99
N ALA A 6 37.72 20.96 28.37
CA ALA A 6 37.73 19.60 27.81
C ALA A 6 36.49 18.79 28.21
N LEU A 7 35.95 19.00 29.43
CA LEU A 7 34.75 18.31 29.92
C LEU A 7 33.48 18.80 29.22
N VAL A 8 33.37 20.11 28.96
CA VAL A 8 32.23 20.70 28.27
C VAL A 8 32.18 20.29 26.80
N THR A 9 33.33 20.18 26.15
CA THR A 9 33.44 19.74 24.75
C THR A 9 33.07 18.24 24.62
N ALA A 10 33.47 17.41 25.57
CA ALA A 10 33.08 15.98 25.59
C ALA A 10 31.57 15.78 25.82
N LEU A 11 30.94 16.60 26.69
CA LEU A 11 29.48 16.55 26.92
C LEU A 11 28.70 17.04 25.70
N LEU A 12 29.20 18.03 24.96
CA LEU A 12 28.56 18.53 23.74
C LEU A 12 28.62 17.50 22.61
N PHE A 13 29.68 16.69 22.54
CA PHE A 13 29.81 15.61 21.56
C PHE A 13 28.91 14.39 21.88
N MET A 14 28.55 14.17 23.14
CA MET A 14 27.62 13.08 23.50
C MET A 14 26.15 13.43 23.25
N MET A 15 25.79 14.69 23.01
CA MET A 15 24.43 15.10 22.67
C MET A 15 24.12 15.09 21.17
N LEU A 16 25.10 14.78 20.34
CA LEU A 16 24.94 14.58 18.89
C LEU A 16 24.76 13.11 18.51
N SER A 17 24.24 12.27 19.40
CA SER A 17 23.59 11.05 18.98
C SER A 17 22.31 11.45 18.29
N THR A 18 22.41 11.82 17.03
CA THR A 18 21.28 11.85 16.10
C THR A 18 20.63 10.47 16.21
N ALA A 19 19.41 10.42 16.75
CA ALA A 19 18.55 9.29 16.52
C ALA A 19 18.47 9.15 14.99
N GLN A 20 19.29 8.28 14.42
CA GLN A 20 19.07 7.78 13.09
C GLN A 20 17.74 7.02 13.23
N ALA A 21 16.64 7.68 12.84
CA ALA A 21 15.44 6.96 12.51
C ALA A 21 15.89 5.90 11.51
N GLU A 22 15.76 4.63 11.87
CA GLU A 22 15.91 3.56 10.90
C GLU A 22 14.88 3.86 9.81
N ILE A 23 15.33 4.42 8.71
CA ILE A 23 14.52 4.59 7.52
C ILE A 23 14.39 3.17 7.00
N TYR A 24 13.27 2.52 7.32
CA TYR A 24 12.91 1.26 6.66
C TYR A 24 12.88 1.55 5.16
N PRO A 25 13.74 0.93 4.36
CA PRO A 25 14.00 1.38 2.98
C PRO A 25 12.83 1.17 2.02
N HIS A 26 11.70 0.64 2.49
CA HIS A 26 10.53 0.31 1.69
C HIS A 26 9.20 0.73 2.36
N CYS A 27 9.22 1.83 3.10
CA CYS A 27 8.02 2.38 3.73
C CYS A 27 7.43 3.53 2.93
N MET A 28 6.09 3.62 2.92
CA MET A 28 5.36 4.78 2.39
C MET A 28 4.21 5.18 3.34
N PRO A 29 3.74 6.44 3.29
CA PRO A 29 2.57 6.84 4.06
C PRO A 29 1.35 5.99 3.71
N LEU A 30 0.54 5.62 4.71
CA LEU A 30 -0.64 4.77 4.50
C LEU A 30 -1.66 5.40 3.55
N GLU A 31 -1.81 6.73 3.60
CA GLU A 31 -2.67 7.49 2.70
C GLU A 31 -2.27 7.34 1.23
N GLU A 32 -0.98 7.17 0.95
CA GLU A 32 -0.45 6.95 -0.40
C GLU A 32 -0.69 5.52 -0.93
N MET A 33 -1.10 4.61 -0.05
CA MET A 33 -1.53 3.25 -0.42
C MET A 33 -2.99 3.20 -0.89
N SER A 34 -3.56 4.34 -1.26
CA SER A 34 -4.92 4.45 -1.81
C SER A 34 -4.88 4.86 -3.29
N VAL A 35 -5.92 4.49 -4.05
CA VAL A 35 -6.11 4.90 -5.44
C VAL A 35 -7.55 5.37 -5.63
N GLY A 36 -7.73 6.58 -6.23
CA GLY A 36 -9.06 7.13 -6.48
C GLY A 36 -9.96 7.20 -5.24
N GLY A 37 -9.39 7.41 -4.05
CA GLY A 37 -10.11 7.47 -2.78
C GLY A 37 -10.41 6.10 -2.14
N VAL A 38 -9.87 5.00 -2.68
CA VAL A 38 -10.03 3.63 -2.16
C VAL A 38 -8.71 3.10 -1.64
N GLY A 39 -8.67 2.75 -0.37
CA GLY A 39 -7.51 2.18 0.30
C GLY A 39 -7.93 1.19 1.38
N TYR A 40 -6.97 0.69 2.14
CA TYR A 40 -7.21 -0.20 3.26
C TYR A 40 -8.18 0.42 4.28
N GLY A 41 -9.17 -0.35 4.71
CA GLY A 41 -10.19 0.10 5.67
C GLY A 41 -11.34 0.93 5.08
N THR A 42 -11.30 1.26 3.79
CA THR A 42 -12.45 1.88 3.10
C THR A 42 -13.62 0.89 3.06
N SER A 43 -14.86 1.32 3.42
CA SER A 43 -16.01 0.41 3.30
C SER A 43 -16.41 0.19 1.85
N LEU A 44 -16.88 -1.04 1.52
CA LEU A 44 -17.39 -1.33 0.17
C LEU A 44 -18.56 -0.40 -0.20
N GLY A 45 -19.42 -0.03 0.76
CA GLY A 45 -20.50 0.95 0.53
C GLY A 45 -19.98 2.33 0.13
N TYR A 46 -18.82 2.77 0.65
CA TYR A 46 -18.19 4.01 0.19
C TYR A 46 -17.64 3.86 -1.23
N VAL A 47 -17.01 2.72 -1.55
CA VAL A 47 -16.55 2.44 -2.92
C VAL A 47 -17.73 2.48 -3.90
N LYS A 48 -18.86 1.85 -3.55
CA LYS A 48 -20.10 1.88 -4.31
C LYS A 48 -20.66 3.32 -4.49
N LYS A 49 -20.55 4.14 -3.47
CA LYS A 49 -20.97 5.56 -3.56
C LYS A 49 -20.14 6.35 -4.57
N ILE A 50 -18.84 6.04 -4.73
CA ILE A 50 -17.94 6.73 -5.66
C ILE A 50 -18.09 6.18 -7.09
N TYR A 51 -18.09 4.84 -7.24
CA TYR A 51 -17.98 4.17 -8.53
C TYR A 51 -19.27 3.53 -9.03
N GLY A 52 -20.34 3.58 -8.24
CA GLY A 52 -21.62 2.91 -8.56
C GLY A 52 -21.60 1.43 -8.17
N GLU A 53 -22.55 0.67 -8.72
CA GLU A 53 -22.60 -0.78 -8.54
C GLU A 53 -21.45 -1.46 -9.29
N PRO A 54 -20.81 -2.50 -8.71
CA PRO A 54 -19.82 -3.28 -9.44
C PRO A 54 -20.49 -4.01 -10.62
N VAL A 55 -19.75 -4.18 -11.71
CA VAL A 55 -20.22 -4.89 -12.90
C VAL A 55 -20.28 -6.40 -12.66
N ASP A 56 -19.47 -6.91 -11.73
CA ASP A 56 -19.46 -8.32 -11.31
C ASP A 56 -18.98 -8.46 -9.88
N LYS A 57 -19.32 -9.59 -9.24
CA LYS A 57 -18.90 -9.93 -7.87
C LYS A 57 -18.42 -11.38 -7.83
N LYS A 58 -17.30 -11.58 -7.15
CA LYS A 58 -16.81 -12.92 -6.82
C LYS A 58 -16.80 -13.09 -5.31
N ILE A 59 -17.38 -14.19 -4.84
CA ILE A 59 -17.38 -14.53 -3.41
C ILE A 59 -16.75 -15.91 -3.28
N PHE A 60 -15.72 -15.98 -2.45
CA PHE A 60 -15.09 -17.22 -2.03
C PHE A 60 -15.34 -17.40 -0.53
N THR A 61 -15.76 -18.59 -0.11
CA THR A 61 -15.88 -18.97 1.30
C THR A 61 -15.15 -20.29 1.49
N GLY A 62 -14.13 -20.27 2.35
CA GLY A 62 -13.32 -21.45 2.65
C GLY A 62 -12.32 -21.12 3.75
N ASP A 63 -11.78 -22.14 4.42
CA ASP A 63 -10.74 -22.02 5.45
C ASP A 63 -11.08 -21.00 6.56
N GLY A 64 -12.37 -20.91 6.94
CA GLY A 64 -12.84 -19.99 7.97
C GLY A 64 -12.93 -18.53 7.53
N VAL A 65 -12.71 -18.22 6.26
CA VAL A 65 -12.79 -16.85 5.72
C VAL A 65 -13.81 -16.73 4.58
N ARG A 66 -14.39 -15.55 4.46
CA ARG A 66 -15.20 -15.10 3.33
C ARG A 66 -14.47 -13.93 2.67
N VAL A 67 -14.16 -14.09 1.39
CA VAL A 67 -13.53 -13.06 0.55
C VAL A 67 -14.56 -12.59 -0.46
N VAL A 68 -14.79 -11.28 -0.52
CA VAL A 68 -15.72 -10.63 -1.45
C VAL A 68 -14.92 -9.72 -2.34
N THR A 69 -14.91 -9.98 -3.65
CA THR A 69 -14.24 -9.13 -4.64
C THR A 69 -15.31 -8.48 -5.53
N TRP A 70 -15.35 -7.16 -5.49
CA TRP A 70 -16.17 -6.34 -6.37
C TRP A 70 -15.35 -5.90 -7.58
N ILE A 71 -15.84 -6.19 -8.77
CA ILE A 71 -15.19 -5.92 -10.04
C ILE A 71 -15.90 -4.73 -10.70
N TYR A 72 -15.17 -3.64 -10.92
CA TYR A 72 -15.69 -2.44 -11.60
C TYR A 72 -15.33 -2.42 -13.09
N SER A 73 -14.24 -3.09 -13.46
CA SER A 73 -13.83 -3.34 -14.84
C SER A 73 -12.77 -4.46 -14.86
N GLU A 74 -12.33 -4.85 -16.04
CA GLU A 74 -11.16 -5.76 -16.19
C GLU A 74 -9.85 -5.16 -15.63
N TYR A 75 -9.84 -3.84 -15.36
CA TYR A 75 -8.67 -3.09 -14.90
C TYR A 75 -8.76 -2.61 -13.46
N PHE A 76 -9.92 -2.73 -12.81
CA PHE A 76 -10.10 -2.28 -11.44
C PHE A 76 -11.04 -3.18 -10.65
N SER A 77 -10.54 -3.70 -9.56
CA SER A 77 -11.32 -4.48 -8.59
C SER A 77 -10.89 -4.15 -7.16
N VAL A 78 -11.81 -4.36 -6.23
CA VAL A 78 -11.58 -4.20 -4.79
C VAL A 78 -11.98 -5.46 -4.05
N THR A 79 -11.26 -5.79 -2.98
CA THR A 79 -11.46 -7.01 -2.20
C THR A 79 -11.65 -6.66 -0.74
N ALA A 80 -12.66 -7.25 -0.13
CA ALA A 80 -12.91 -7.26 1.30
C ALA A 80 -12.77 -8.70 1.83
N ARG A 81 -12.39 -8.84 3.09
CA ARG A 81 -12.23 -10.13 3.76
C ARG A 81 -12.86 -10.08 5.15
N THR A 82 -13.56 -11.13 5.53
CA THR A 82 -14.13 -11.31 6.86
C THR A 82 -14.15 -12.78 7.26
N SER A 83 -14.59 -13.11 8.48
CA SER A 83 -14.83 -14.51 8.87
C SER A 83 -15.93 -15.13 8.02
N ALA A 84 -15.85 -16.44 7.76
CA ALA A 84 -16.88 -17.18 7.01
C ALA A 84 -18.25 -17.11 7.68
N GLU A 85 -18.30 -16.98 9.00
CA GLU A 85 -19.53 -16.91 9.81
C GLU A 85 -20.07 -15.48 9.96
N ASP A 86 -19.33 -14.48 9.48
CA ASP A 86 -19.71 -13.08 9.60
C ASP A 86 -20.90 -12.78 8.68
N THR A 87 -21.97 -12.26 9.26
CA THR A 87 -23.22 -11.88 8.58
C THR A 87 -23.29 -10.39 8.26
N THR A 88 -22.19 -9.65 8.48
CA THR A 88 -22.10 -8.22 8.15
C THR A 88 -22.49 -7.99 6.69
N PRO A 89 -23.42 -7.05 6.40
CA PRO A 89 -23.74 -6.67 5.03
C PRO A 89 -22.50 -6.28 4.23
N GLU A 90 -22.43 -6.66 2.96
CA GLU A 90 -21.26 -6.41 2.11
C GLU A 90 -20.84 -4.93 2.10
N ASP A 91 -21.80 -4.01 2.05
CA ASP A 91 -21.53 -2.56 2.04
C ASP A 91 -20.75 -2.08 3.27
N ASN A 92 -20.82 -2.81 4.38
CA ASN A 92 -20.10 -2.49 5.63
C ASN A 92 -18.75 -3.19 5.74
N LEU A 93 -18.45 -4.14 4.85
CA LEU A 93 -17.14 -4.79 4.83
C LEU A 93 -16.06 -3.79 4.41
N GLN A 94 -14.88 -3.94 5.01
CA GLN A 94 -13.75 -3.06 4.74
C GLN A 94 -12.85 -3.65 3.64
N VAL A 95 -12.40 -2.79 2.75
CA VAL A 95 -11.41 -3.10 1.73
C VAL A 95 -10.11 -3.50 2.41
N VAL A 96 -9.61 -4.68 2.05
CA VAL A 96 -8.29 -5.18 2.45
C VAL A 96 -7.33 -5.23 1.26
N GLY A 97 -7.84 -5.03 0.04
CA GLY A 97 -7.02 -5.05 -1.17
C GLY A 97 -7.72 -4.46 -2.38
N TYR A 98 -6.94 -4.10 -3.38
CA TYR A 98 -7.40 -3.74 -4.72
C TYR A 98 -6.36 -4.16 -5.78
N SER A 99 -6.81 -4.31 -7.02
CA SER A 99 -5.95 -4.38 -8.22
C SER A 99 -6.32 -3.26 -9.18
N LEU A 100 -5.33 -2.52 -9.63
CA LEU A 100 -5.47 -1.42 -10.60
C LEU A 100 -4.49 -1.61 -11.76
N LYS A 101 -5.04 -1.74 -12.98
CA LYS A 101 -4.28 -1.94 -14.24
C LYS A 101 -4.52 -0.82 -15.27
N THR A 102 -5.10 0.30 -14.84
CA THR A 102 -5.43 1.46 -15.69
C THR A 102 -4.84 2.73 -15.11
N ASN A 103 -4.60 3.70 -15.97
CA ASN A 103 -4.17 5.05 -15.58
C ASN A 103 -5.34 6.00 -15.25
N ALA A 104 -6.57 5.50 -15.22
CA ALA A 104 -7.75 6.31 -14.90
C ALA A 104 -7.80 6.75 -13.41
N LEU A 105 -7.07 6.04 -12.54
CA LEU A 105 -6.97 6.34 -11.12
C LEU A 105 -5.51 6.53 -10.72
N SER A 106 -5.29 7.30 -9.66
CA SER A 106 -3.96 7.56 -9.12
C SER A 106 -3.96 7.56 -7.60
N THR A 107 -2.77 7.43 -7.01
CA THR A 107 -2.54 7.73 -5.59
C THR A 107 -2.66 9.23 -5.32
N PRO A 108 -2.75 9.67 -4.04
CA PRO A 108 -2.71 11.09 -3.67
C PRO A 108 -1.48 11.83 -4.23
N ALA A 109 -0.30 11.21 -4.30
CA ALA A 109 0.90 11.78 -4.94
C ALA A 109 0.85 11.76 -6.48
N GLY A 110 -0.25 11.29 -7.09
CA GLY A 110 -0.44 11.26 -8.54
C GLY A 110 0.28 10.11 -9.25
N LEU A 111 0.69 9.06 -8.54
CA LEU A 111 1.25 7.87 -9.18
C LEU A 111 0.13 7.05 -9.81
N THR A 112 0.38 6.56 -11.02
CA THR A 112 -0.58 5.75 -11.77
C THR A 112 0.11 4.76 -12.69
N VAL A 113 -0.64 3.79 -13.21
CA VAL A 113 -0.19 2.83 -14.22
C VAL A 113 0.33 3.55 -15.47
N GLY A 114 1.37 3.02 -16.10
CA GLY A 114 2.06 3.62 -17.25
C GLY A 114 3.19 4.59 -16.88
N MET A 115 3.25 5.06 -15.63
CA MET A 115 4.36 5.89 -15.17
C MET A 115 5.64 5.07 -14.96
N SER A 116 6.80 5.75 -15.05
CA SER A 116 8.07 5.14 -14.65
C SER A 116 8.11 4.92 -13.14
N TYR A 117 8.48 3.72 -12.71
CA TYR A 117 8.71 3.36 -11.31
C TYR A 117 9.76 4.25 -10.64
N HIS A 118 10.65 4.87 -11.43
CA HIS A 118 11.60 5.84 -10.89
C HIS A 118 10.92 6.99 -10.14
N LYS A 119 9.68 7.38 -10.49
CA LYS A 119 8.92 8.40 -9.74
C LYS A 119 8.58 7.93 -8.32
N VAL A 120 8.25 6.65 -8.14
CA VAL A 120 8.02 6.05 -6.81
C VAL A 120 9.31 6.11 -5.99
N VAL A 121 10.44 5.70 -6.61
CA VAL A 121 11.77 5.71 -5.98
C VAL A 121 12.18 7.11 -5.56
N MET A 122 11.87 8.13 -6.34
CA MET A 122 12.17 9.53 -6.00
C MET A 122 11.39 10.02 -4.77
N LEU A 123 10.19 9.50 -4.52
CA LEU A 123 9.34 9.92 -3.41
C LEU A 123 9.65 9.14 -2.12
N TRP A 124 9.81 7.81 -2.21
CA TRP A 124 9.87 6.94 -1.02
C TRP A 124 11.05 5.97 -1.02
N GLY A 125 12.02 6.16 -1.91
CA GLY A 125 13.12 5.21 -2.04
C GLY A 125 12.70 3.95 -2.80
N ARG A 126 13.60 2.97 -2.87
CA ARG A 126 13.34 1.72 -3.58
C ARG A 126 12.58 0.76 -2.69
N GLY A 127 11.46 0.23 -3.20
CA GLY A 127 10.69 -0.83 -2.58
C GLY A 127 11.46 -2.16 -2.53
N GLU A 128 10.95 -3.11 -1.75
CA GLU A 128 11.47 -4.47 -1.73
C GLU A 128 11.03 -5.24 -2.97
N LEU A 129 11.97 -5.95 -3.59
CA LEU A 129 11.71 -6.70 -4.82
C LEU A 129 10.85 -7.93 -4.53
N VAL A 130 9.82 -8.12 -5.32
CA VAL A 130 9.01 -9.34 -5.36
C VAL A 130 8.92 -9.87 -6.80
N GLU A 131 8.95 -11.18 -6.94
CA GLU A 131 8.70 -11.89 -8.19
C GLU A 131 7.54 -12.87 -7.97
N ASP A 132 6.46 -12.68 -8.72
CA ASP A 132 5.22 -13.43 -8.60
C ASP A 132 4.71 -13.80 -9.99
N ASP A 133 4.57 -15.09 -10.28
CA ASP A 133 4.14 -15.64 -11.58
C ASP A 133 4.89 -15.03 -12.79
N GLY A 134 6.20 -14.80 -12.65
CA GLY A 134 7.03 -14.19 -13.68
C GLY A 134 6.84 -12.68 -13.83
N ARG A 135 6.02 -12.05 -12.98
CA ARG A 135 5.89 -10.60 -12.88
C ARG A 135 6.89 -10.07 -11.86
N ARG A 136 7.53 -8.98 -12.18
CA ARG A 136 8.43 -8.28 -11.29
C ARG A 136 7.71 -7.09 -10.66
N GLY A 137 7.80 -6.99 -9.33
CA GLY A 137 7.20 -5.89 -8.58
C GLY A 137 8.12 -5.37 -7.48
N TYR A 138 7.69 -4.26 -6.88
CA TYR A 138 8.33 -3.66 -5.71
C TYR A 138 7.24 -3.32 -4.70
N PHE A 139 7.31 -3.90 -3.51
CA PHE A 139 6.33 -3.62 -2.49
C PHE A 139 6.83 -2.63 -1.43
N TYR A 140 5.86 -1.98 -0.82
CA TYR A 140 6.01 -1.03 0.27
C TYR A 140 5.07 -1.40 1.40
N VAL A 141 5.51 -1.14 2.63
CA VAL A 141 4.72 -1.29 3.85
C VAL A 141 4.35 0.09 4.42
N PRO A 142 3.29 0.21 5.25
CA PRO A 142 2.96 1.49 5.87
C PRO A 142 4.06 1.97 6.82
N ALA A 143 4.46 3.24 6.70
CA ALA A 143 5.56 3.83 7.48
C ALA A 143 5.24 3.97 8.98
N SER A 144 3.98 4.05 9.36
CA SER A 144 3.56 4.42 10.72
C SER A 144 2.59 3.44 11.37
N SER A 145 2.34 2.28 10.76
CA SER A 145 1.36 1.32 11.29
C SER A 145 1.90 -0.11 11.21
N GLN A 146 1.44 -0.94 12.13
CA GLN A 146 1.68 -2.40 12.09
C GLN A 146 0.57 -3.12 11.31
N LEU A 147 -0.07 -2.41 10.36
CA LEU A 147 -1.11 -3.01 9.54
C LEU A 147 -0.47 -4.02 8.58
N PRO A 148 -1.06 -5.21 8.47
CA PRO A 148 -0.57 -6.26 7.60
C PRO A 148 -1.01 -5.99 6.15
N VAL A 149 -0.58 -4.87 5.59
CA VAL A 149 -0.95 -4.45 4.24
C VAL A 149 0.29 -4.00 3.48
N THR A 150 0.35 -4.36 2.21
CA THR A 150 1.42 -3.96 1.29
C THR A 150 0.83 -3.32 0.05
N LEU A 151 1.53 -2.34 -0.53
CA LEU A 151 1.27 -1.84 -1.88
C LEU A 151 2.40 -2.27 -2.80
N THR A 152 2.08 -3.06 -3.81
CA THR A 152 3.02 -3.56 -4.81
C THR A 152 2.83 -2.82 -6.12
N PHE A 153 3.92 -2.31 -6.69
CA PHE A 153 4.00 -1.77 -8.05
C PHE A 153 4.64 -2.81 -8.95
N TYR A 154 3.84 -3.51 -9.77
CA TYR A 154 4.37 -4.39 -10.81
C TYR A 154 4.86 -3.56 -11.99
N VAL A 155 5.97 -3.98 -12.58
CA VAL A 155 6.64 -3.22 -13.63
C VAL A 155 6.99 -4.10 -14.84
N ASP A 156 7.01 -3.49 -16.02
CA ASP A 156 7.53 -4.11 -17.23
C ASP A 156 9.07 -4.04 -17.35
N ALA A 157 9.61 -4.57 -18.43
CA ALA A 157 11.05 -4.57 -18.71
C ALA A 157 11.66 -3.14 -18.83
N ASN A 158 10.82 -2.13 -19.08
CA ASN A 158 11.21 -0.71 -19.17
C ASN A 158 11.00 0.04 -17.85
N ALA A 159 10.75 -0.69 -16.75
CA ALA A 159 10.43 -0.14 -15.44
C ALA A 159 9.21 0.80 -15.45
N LYS A 160 8.22 0.56 -16.31
CA LYS A 160 6.92 1.22 -16.26
C LYS A 160 5.96 0.42 -15.40
N ILE A 161 5.20 1.09 -14.57
CA ILE A 161 4.17 0.49 -13.72
C ILE A 161 3.07 -0.10 -14.63
N THR A 162 2.82 -1.39 -14.50
CA THR A 162 1.78 -2.11 -15.25
C THR A 162 0.56 -2.41 -14.40
N GLU A 163 0.76 -2.54 -13.07
CA GLU A 163 -0.28 -2.82 -12.10
C GLU A 163 0.11 -2.23 -10.74
N MET A 164 -0.88 -1.78 -9.99
CA MET A 164 -0.77 -1.41 -8.58
C MET A 164 -1.69 -2.34 -7.80
N GLN A 165 -1.15 -3.08 -6.86
CA GLN A 165 -1.89 -4.05 -6.06
C GLN A 165 -1.71 -3.76 -4.57
N LEU A 166 -2.81 -3.44 -3.89
CA LEU A 166 -2.89 -3.44 -2.44
C LEU A 166 -3.33 -4.82 -2.00
N GLY A 167 -2.70 -5.37 -0.99
CA GLY A 167 -3.08 -6.65 -0.43
C GLY A 167 -2.57 -6.84 0.99
N THR A 168 -3.14 -7.84 1.65
CA THR A 168 -2.62 -8.37 2.91
C THR A 168 -1.94 -9.68 2.56
N ASP A 169 -0.61 -9.68 2.54
CA ASP A 169 0.17 -10.91 2.35
C ASP A 169 0.12 -11.71 3.64
N PHE A 170 -0.64 -12.81 3.61
CA PHE A 170 -0.60 -13.89 4.61
C PHE A 170 -1.06 -15.20 4.00
#